data_10f5d5f917760b662be0a8632cf9e018
#
_entry.id   10f5d5f917760b662be0a8632cf9e018
#
_cell.length_a   1.000
_cell.length_b   1.000
_cell.length_c   1.000
_cell.angle_alpha   90.00
_cell.angle_beta   90.00
_cell.angle_gamma   90.00
#
_symmetry.space_group_name_H-M   'P 1'
#
loop_
_entity.id
_entity.type
_entity.pdbx_description
1 polymer ?
#
loop_
_entity_poly.entity_id
_entity_poly.type
_entity_poly.pdbx_seq_one_letter_code
_entity_poly.pdbx_strand_id
1 'polypeptide(L)'
;SIPIGIIGIIYESRPNVTADVSALCFKSGNVVILRGGSEAFNSNKILAKLFKKALKKKKCDENCVQFVESRDRTHVDYLLASMKNYIDLIIPRGGKGLVKKVLKKSSVSIIGHYEGLCHVFVDKDANLSTAIKVVKNSKMRNVSICGAAETLLIDKMCLKTHCKPILDQLINMGCKICLLYTSDAADEED
;
A
#
# COMPACT_ATOMS: atom_id res chain seq x y z
N SER A 1 -2.16 17.70 -16.04
CA SER A 1 -2.67 17.31 -14.70
C SER A 1 -2.98 18.55 -13.88
N ILE A 2 -4.03 18.51 -13.11
CA ILE A 2 -4.43 19.61 -12.22
C ILE A 2 -3.98 19.20 -10.81
N PRO A 3 -3.31 20.09 -10.03
CA PRO A 3 -2.99 19.83 -8.63
C PRO A 3 -4.25 19.60 -7.80
N ILE A 4 -4.16 18.72 -6.81
CA ILE A 4 -5.24 18.48 -5.83
C ILE A 4 -5.29 19.62 -4.83
N GLY A 5 -4.12 20.13 -4.42
CA GLY A 5 -3.95 21.17 -3.42
C GLY A 5 -2.98 20.77 -2.31
N ILE A 6 -3.42 20.81 -1.05
CA ILE A 6 -2.63 20.47 0.13
C ILE A 6 -2.93 19.03 0.54
N ILE A 7 -1.92 18.17 0.52
CA ILE A 7 -2.03 16.74 0.81
C ILE A 7 -1.38 16.44 2.16
N GLY A 8 -2.13 15.90 3.10
CA GLY A 8 -1.62 15.36 4.35
C GLY A 8 -1.20 13.89 4.21
N ILE A 9 0.05 13.57 4.51
CA ILE A 9 0.53 12.18 4.50
C ILE A 9 0.86 11.74 5.90
N ILE A 10 0.15 10.72 6.40
CA ILE A 10 0.38 10.14 7.71
C ILE A 10 0.94 8.73 7.51
N TYR A 11 2.20 8.50 7.91
CA TYR A 11 2.90 7.25 7.58
C TYR A 11 3.72 6.69 8.75
N GLU A 12 3.92 5.37 8.73
CA GLU A 12 4.66 4.62 9.75
C GLU A 12 5.99 4.13 9.17
N SER A 13 7.04 4.08 10.01
CA SER A 13 8.32 3.32 9.87
C SER A 13 8.92 3.21 8.45
N ARG A 14 8.75 4.24 7.61
CA ARG A 14 9.21 4.22 6.21
C ARG A 14 9.83 5.56 5.81
N PRO A 15 11.11 5.80 6.15
CA PRO A 15 11.77 7.08 5.84
C PRO A 15 11.78 7.44 4.35
N ASN A 16 11.86 6.43 3.46
CA ASN A 16 11.79 6.65 2.02
C ASN A 16 10.51 7.36 1.58
N VAL A 17 9.37 7.14 2.27
CA VAL A 17 8.11 7.84 1.98
C VAL A 17 8.27 9.35 2.07
N THR A 18 9.08 9.84 3.02
CA THR A 18 9.36 11.28 3.13
C THR A 18 9.94 11.86 1.84
N ALA A 19 10.92 11.19 1.25
CA ALA A 19 11.56 11.64 0.01
C ALA A 19 10.64 11.45 -1.21
N ASP A 20 10.07 10.25 -1.35
CA ASP A 20 9.24 9.87 -2.49
C ASP A 20 8.01 10.79 -2.62
N VAL A 21 7.29 10.98 -1.50
CA VAL A 21 6.06 11.79 -1.51
C VAL A 21 6.35 13.27 -1.65
N SER A 22 7.44 13.78 -1.04
CA SER A 22 7.86 15.16 -1.26
C SER A 22 8.13 15.44 -2.74
N ALA A 23 8.85 14.54 -3.41
CA ALA A 23 9.15 14.67 -4.83
C ALA A 23 7.90 14.57 -5.70
N LEU A 24 7.02 13.61 -5.43
CA LEU A 24 5.77 13.40 -6.18
C LEU A 24 4.82 14.59 -6.03
N CYS A 25 4.59 15.08 -4.81
CA CYS A 25 3.73 16.22 -4.56
C CYS A 25 4.29 17.49 -5.21
N PHE A 26 5.57 17.78 -5.02
CA PHE A 26 6.20 18.94 -5.64
C PHE A 26 6.13 18.88 -7.17
N LYS A 27 6.46 17.73 -7.78
CA LYS A 27 6.41 17.54 -9.24
C LYS A 27 4.99 17.69 -9.81
N SER A 28 3.96 17.33 -9.05
CA SER A 28 2.56 17.42 -9.46
C SER A 28 1.90 18.76 -9.07
N GLY A 29 2.65 19.70 -8.50
CA GLY A 29 2.15 21.04 -8.12
C GLY A 29 1.35 21.05 -6.81
N ASN A 30 1.45 20.01 -5.99
CA ASN A 30 0.80 19.92 -4.70
C ASN A 30 1.73 20.33 -3.56
N VAL A 31 1.15 20.88 -2.50
CA VAL A 31 1.81 21.05 -1.22
C VAL A 31 1.64 19.79 -0.38
N VAL A 32 2.65 19.41 0.40
CA VAL A 32 2.55 18.25 1.27
C VAL A 32 2.85 18.57 2.73
N ILE A 33 2.03 18.05 3.62
CA ILE A 33 2.24 18.04 5.07
C ILE A 33 2.54 16.60 5.49
N LEU A 34 3.75 16.37 5.96
CA LEU A 34 4.29 15.05 6.32
C LEU A 34 4.22 14.82 7.82
N ARG A 35 3.59 13.72 8.22
CA ARG A 35 3.57 13.25 9.61
C ARG A 35 4.04 11.78 9.64
N GLY A 36 5.34 11.58 9.87
CA GLY A 36 5.95 10.26 10.00
C GLY A 36 5.81 9.65 11.40
N GLY A 37 5.98 8.34 11.50
CA GLY A 37 6.01 7.61 12.76
C GLY A 37 7.17 8.04 13.67
N SER A 38 7.02 7.82 14.98
CA SER A 38 8.00 8.19 16.00
C SER A 38 9.32 7.41 15.88
N GLU A 39 9.26 6.19 15.37
CA GLU A 39 10.41 5.27 15.21
C GLU A 39 11.45 5.82 14.22
N ALA A 40 11.00 6.37 13.10
CA ALA A 40 11.85 6.93 12.06
C ALA A 40 11.92 8.47 12.10
N PHE A 41 11.55 9.10 13.21
CA PHE A 41 11.39 10.55 13.32
C PHE A 41 12.64 11.33 12.89
N ASN A 42 13.83 10.95 13.37
CA ASN A 42 15.06 11.65 13.06
C ASN A 42 15.42 11.54 11.58
N SER A 43 15.28 10.36 10.99
CA SER A 43 15.50 10.15 9.55
C SER A 43 14.53 10.97 8.71
N ASN A 44 13.24 10.96 9.05
CA ASN A 44 12.22 11.74 8.37
C ASN A 44 12.49 13.23 8.44
N LYS A 45 12.88 13.73 9.62
CA LYS A 45 13.24 15.14 9.83
C LYS A 45 14.43 15.57 8.98
N ILE A 46 15.47 14.74 8.90
CA ILE A 46 16.65 15.01 8.07
C ILE A 46 16.27 15.05 6.59
N LEU A 47 15.52 14.07 6.11
CA LEU A 47 15.09 14.01 4.72
C LEU A 47 14.22 15.21 4.32
N ALA A 48 13.25 15.60 5.16
CA ALA A 48 12.45 16.79 4.93
C ALA A 48 13.30 18.08 4.89
N LYS A 49 14.28 18.22 5.81
CA LYS A 49 15.22 19.35 5.81
C LYS A 49 16.08 19.40 4.55
N LEU A 50 16.56 18.25 4.08
CA LEU A 50 17.35 18.18 2.84
C LEU A 50 16.52 18.60 1.64
N PHE A 51 15.26 18.16 1.58
CA PHE A 51 14.34 18.55 0.51
C PHE A 51 14.09 20.07 0.53
N LYS A 52 13.77 20.65 1.69
CA LYS A 52 13.61 22.11 1.85
C LYS A 52 14.86 22.87 1.42
N LYS A 53 16.04 22.39 1.82
CA LYS A 53 17.32 23.00 1.40
C LYS A 53 17.51 22.99 -0.12
N ALA A 54 17.11 21.91 -0.77
CA ALA A 54 17.14 21.79 -2.24
C ALA A 54 16.17 22.77 -2.91
N LEU A 55 14.94 22.89 -2.41
CA LEU A 55 13.95 23.86 -2.89
C LEU A 55 14.50 25.29 -2.79
N LYS A 56 15.01 25.66 -1.62
CA LYS A 56 15.60 26.99 -1.38
C LYS A 56 16.77 27.29 -2.34
N LYS A 57 17.65 26.30 -2.56
CA LYS A 57 18.78 26.44 -3.52
C LYS A 57 18.29 26.69 -4.95
N LYS A 58 17.12 26.14 -5.30
CA LYS A 58 16.49 26.31 -6.61
C LYS A 58 15.51 27.48 -6.69
N LYS A 59 15.48 28.34 -5.65
CA LYS A 59 14.55 29.49 -5.53
C LYS A 59 13.06 29.08 -5.62
N CYS A 60 12.74 27.87 -5.19
CA CYS A 60 11.37 27.40 -5.02
C CYS A 60 10.93 27.62 -3.58
N ASP A 61 9.60 27.73 -3.36
CA ASP A 61 9.05 27.90 -2.03
C ASP A 61 9.30 26.63 -1.18
N GLU A 62 10.01 26.78 -0.09
CA GLU A 62 10.30 25.66 0.84
C GLU A 62 9.07 25.19 1.61
N ASN A 63 8.00 25.99 1.64
CA ASN A 63 6.72 25.62 2.27
C ASN A 63 5.91 24.61 1.46
N CYS A 64 6.31 24.30 0.22
CA CYS A 64 5.71 23.20 -0.55
C CYS A 64 5.86 21.85 0.15
N VAL A 65 6.85 21.69 1.05
CA VAL A 65 7.05 20.47 1.84
C VAL A 65 7.17 20.84 3.30
N GLN A 66 6.18 20.45 4.09
CA GLN A 66 6.13 20.68 5.52
C GLN A 66 6.25 19.37 6.29
N PHE A 67 6.96 19.37 7.40
CA PHE A 67 7.12 18.20 8.26
C PHE A 67 6.68 18.55 9.67
N VAL A 68 5.78 17.76 10.25
CA VAL A 68 5.32 17.92 11.64
C VAL A 68 6.45 17.48 12.57
N GLU A 69 7.16 18.44 13.15
CA GLU A 69 8.31 18.23 14.04
C GLU A 69 7.89 17.85 15.47
N SER A 70 6.93 16.93 15.59
CA SER A 70 6.49 16.42 16.87
C SER A 70 6.27 14.91 16.82
N ARG A 71 6.63 14.23 17.92
CA ARG A 71 6.36 12.80 18.10
C ARG A 71 4.98 12.53 18.71
N ASP A 72 4.33 13.55 19.20
CA ASP A 72 3.03 13.42 19.87
C ASP A 72 1.95 12.99 18.86
N ARG A 73 1.17 12.00 19.25
CA ARG A 73 0.06 11.45 18.46
C ARG A 73 -1.16 12.37 18.43
N THR A 74 -1.27 13.33 19.33
CA THR A 74 -2.34 14.33 19.33
C THR A 74 -2.32 15.18 18.07
N HIS A 75 -1.14 15.43 17.50
CA HIS A 75 -1.02 16.14 16.22
C HIS A 75 -1.65 15.39 15.04
N VAL A 76 -1.67 14.04 15.10
CA VAL A 76 -2.41 13.25 14.11
C VAL A 76 -3.90 13.50 14.23
N ASP A 77 -4.43 13.45 15.46
CA ASP A 77 -5.85 13.71 15.71
C ASP A 77 -6.23 15.14 15.30
N TYR A 78 -5.36 16.12 15.52
CA TYR A 78 -5.56 17.50 15.07
C TYR A 78 -5.59 17.61 13.53
N LEU A 79 -4.65 17.00 12.83
CA LEU A 79 -4.62 16.94 11.35
C LEU A 79 -5.92 16.34 10.80
N LEU A 80 -6.43 15.30 11.43
CA LEU A 80 -7.63 14.59 10.99
C LEU A 80 -8.91 15.37 11.27
N ALA A 81 -9.06 15.95 12.45
CA ALA A 81 -10.32 16.52 12.91
C ALA A 81 -10.45 18.03 12.65
N SER A 82 -9.32 18.78 12.70
CA SER A 82 -9.36 20.25 12.77
C SER A 82 -8.83 20.94 11.52
N MET A 83 -8.23 20.21 10.58
CA MET A 83 -7.56 20.80 9.42
C MET A 83 -8.36 20.73 8.13
N LYS A 84 -9.68 20.49 8.21
CA LYS A 84 -10.58 20.38 7.03
C LYS A 84 -10.51 21.57 6.08
N ASN A 85 -10.29 22.77 6.60
CA ASN A 85 -10.24 23.99 5.80
C ASN A 85 -8.84 24.26 5.21
N TYR A 86 -7.84 23.45 5.55
CA TYR A 86 -6.44 23.64 5.18
C TYR A 86 -5.82 22.45 4.45
N ILE A 87 -6.43 21.27 4.54
CA ILE A 87 -5.97 20.05 3.88
C ILE A 87 -7.08 19.54 2.98
N ASP A 88 -6.76 19.34 1.70
CA ASP A 88 -7.72 18.85 0.70
C ASP A 88 -7.85 17.34 0.72
N LEU A 89 -6.74 16.64 1.02
CA LEU A 89 -6.69 15.19 0.96
C LEU A 89 -5.73 14.63 2.01
N ILE A 90 -6.13 13.53 2.69
CA ILE A 90 -5.26 12.77 3.58
C ILE A 90 -5.02 11.38 2.99
N ILE A 91 -3.74 10.97 2.98
CA ILE A 91 -3.32 9.63 2.54
C ILE A 91 -2.59 8.94 3.70
N PRO A 92 -3.21 7.95 4.35
CA PRO A 92 -2.54 7.12 5.33
C PRO A 92 -1.66 6.06 4.65
N ARG A 93 -0.43 5.86 5.17
CA ARG A 93 0.51 4.84 4.70
C ARG A 93 1.10 4.07 5.90
N GLY A 94 0.47 2.98 6.28
CA GLY A 94 0.88 2.19 7.44
C GLY A 94 0.02 0.95 7.62
N GLY A 95 0.06 0.35 8.80
CA GLY A 95 -0.72 -0.83 9.13
C GLY A 95 -2.22 -0.57 9.23
N LYS A 96 -3.00 -1.67 9.28
CA LYS A 96 -4.48 -1.65 9.38
C LYS A 96 -5.00 -0.73 10.50
N GLY A 97 -4.30 -0.68 11.63
CA GLY A 97 -4.68 0.15 12.79
C GLY A 97 -4.65 1.65 12.47
N LEU A 98 -3.58 2.12 11.80
CA LEU A 98 -3.49 3.50 11.37
C LEU A 98 -4.58 3.85 10.36
N VAL A 99 -4.75 3.03 9.33
CA VAL A 99 -5.74 3.28 8.27
C VAL A 99 -7.15 3.33 8.85
N LYS A 100 -7.53 2.36 9.71
CA LYS A 100 -8.83 2.37 10.42
C LYS A 100 -9.02 3.61 11.29
N LYS A 101 -7.98 4.04 12.03
CA LYS A 101 -8.03 5.25 12.86
C LYS A 101 -8.28 6.48 11.98
N VAL A 102 -7.55 6.62 10.88
CA VAL A 102 -7.68 7.76 9.96
C VAL A 102 -9.09 7.82 9.40
N LEU A 103 -9.61 6.71 8.87
CA LEU A 103 -10.95 6.65 8.30
C LEU A 103 -12.06 6.96 9.31
N LYS A 104 -11.89 6.53 10.56
CA LYS A 104 -12.90 6.79 11.61
C LYS A 104 -12.90 8.24 12.09
N LYS A 105 -11.73 8.90 12.12
CA LYS A 105 -11.57 10.21 12.77
C LYS A 105 -11.44 11.39 11.82
N SER A 106 -11.22 11.16 10.53
CA SER A 106 -10.97 12.26 9.60
C SER A 106 -12.24 12.97 9.19
N SER A 107 -12.19 14.29 9.27
CA SER A 107 -13.15 15.20 8.63
C SER A 107 -12.70 15.66 7.24
N VAL A 108 -11.47 15.33 6.85
CA VAL A 108 -10.85 15.60 5.54
C VAL A 108 -11.06 14.39 4.63
N SER A 109 -11.18 14.61 3.33
CA SER A 109 -11.22 13.52 2.33
C SER A 109 -10.02 12.60 2.43
N ILE A 110 -10.21 11.29 2.25
CA ILE A 110 -9.17 10.28 2.40
C ILE A 110 -9.05 9.41 1.14
N ILE A 111 -7.82 9.15 0.75
CA ILE A 111 -7.49 8.01 -0.12
C ILE A 111 -6.70 7.02 0.72
N GLY A 112 -7.35 5.94 1.14
CA GLY A 112 -6.75 4.89 1.96
C GLY A 112 -6.61 3.59 1.19
N HIS A 113 -5.50 2.89 1.40
CA HIS A 113 -5.29 1.52 0.92
C HIS A 113 -5.47 0.57 2.09
N TYR A 114 -6.46 -0.33 2.02
CA TYR A 114 -6.73 -1.29 3.08
C TYR A 114 -5.91 -2.57 2.93
N GLU A 115 -6.29 -3.37 1.96
CA GLU A 115 -5.70 -4.66 1.64
C GLU A 115 -5.79 -4.87 0.14
N GLY A 116 -4.69 -5.31 -0.46
CA GLY A 116 -4.72 -5.79 -1.82
C GLY A 116 -5.06 -7.29 -1.77
N LEU A 117 -6.19 -7.68 -2.32
CA LEU A 117 -6.49 -9.07 -2.62
C LEU A 117 -5.93 -9.38 -4.00
N CYS A 118 -4.64 -9.75 -4.03
CA CYS A 118 -3.96 -10.02 -5.29
C CYS A 118 -4.33 -11.40 -5.81
N HIS A 119 -4.77 -11.46 -7.05
CA HIS A 119 -5.21 -12.69 -7.71
C HIS A 119 -4.18 -13.12 -8.75
N VAL A 120 -3.98 -14.42 -8.87
CA VAL A 120 -3.29 -15.03 -10.00
C VAL A 120 -4.28 -15.94 -10.70
N PHE A 121 -4.49 -15.71 -12.00
CA PHE A 121 -5.33 -16.55 -12.84
C PHE A 121 -4.44 -17.43 -13.73
N VAL A 122 -4.70 -18.73 -13.71
CA VAL A 122 -4.08 -19.72 -14.59
C VAL A 122 -5.07 -20.06 -15.70
N ASP A 123 -4.77 -19.55 -16.89
CA ASP A 123 -5.58 -19.76 -18.09
C ASP A 123 -5.47 -21.21 -18.59
N LYS A 124 -6.48 -21.68 -19.34
CA LYS A 124 -6.52 -23.02 -19.93
C LYS A 124 -5.30 -23.35 -20.81
N ASP A 125 -4.75 -22.34 -21.48
CA ASP A 125 -3.60 -22.48 -22.39
C ASP A 125 -2.26 -22.21 -21.71
N ALA A 126 -2.26 -22.03 -20.37
CA ALA A 126 -1.04 -21.78 -19.62
C ALA A 126 -0.09 -22.97 -19.65
N ASN A 127 1.20 -22.71 -19.85
CA ASN A 127 2.22 -23.73 -19.68
C ASN A 127 2.39 -24.07 -18.18
N LEU A 128 2.25 -25.35 -17.82
CA LEU A 128 2.29 -25.81 -16.43
C LEU A 128 3.58 -25.38 -15.69
N SER A 129 4.74 -25.53 -16.31
CA SER A 129 6.02 -25.14 -15.68
C SER A 129 6.08 -23.64 -15.38
N THR A 130 5.57 -22.83 -16.30
CA THR A 130 5.49 -21.38 -16.12
C THR A 130 4.47 -21.03 -15.04
N ALA A 131 3.30 -21.64 -15.05
CA ALA A 131 2.26 -21.42 -14.04
C ALA A 131 2.80 -21.71 -12.62
N ILE A 132 3.46 -22.86 -12.43
CA ILE A 132 4.10 -23.23 -11.15
C ILE A 132 5.10 -22.14 -10.71
N LYS A 133 6.00 -21.71 -11.60
CA LYS A 133 7.02 -20.71 -11.27
C LYS A 133 6.40 -19.37 -10.88
N VAL A 134 5.42 -18.91 -11.64
CA VAL A 134 4.74 -17.62 -11.41
C VAL A 134 3.97 -17.65 -10.10
N VAL A 135 3.11 -18.66 -9.88
CA VAL A 135 2.31 -18.77 -8.66
C VAL A 135 3.19 -18.89 -7.43
N LYS A 136 4.20 -19.76 -7.48
CA LYS A 136 5.19 -19.92 -6.41
C LYS A 136 5.87 -18.60 -6.07
N ASN A 137 6.38 -17.87 -7.07
CA ASN A 137 7.08 -16.62 -6.85
C ASN A 137 6.14 -15.51 -6.36
N SER A 138 4.94 -15.39 -6.92
CA SER A 138 3.97 -14.35 -6.54
C SER A 138 3.48 -14.49 -5.09
N LYS A 139 3.41 -15.72 -4.54
CA LYS A 139 3.03 -15.95 -3.13
C LYS A 139 4.20 -16.03 -2.19
N MET A 140 5.23 -16.82 -2.53
CA MET A 140 6.23 -17.28 -1.56
C MET A 140 7.50 -16.44 -1.52
N ARG A 141 7.73 -15.53 -2.48
CA ARG A 141 8.90 -14.65 -2.47
C ARG A 141 8.95 -13.75 -1.23
N ASN A 142 7.81 -13.21 -0.86
CA ASN A 142 7.64 -12.42 0.35
C ASN A 142 6.15 -12.37 0.71
N VAL A 143 5.73 -13.21 1.63
CA VAL A 143 4.30 -13.39 2.02
C VAL A 143 3.70 -12.19 2.74
N SER A 144 4.53 -11.27 3.27
CA SER A 144 4.09 -10.12 4.06
C SER A 144 3.84 -8.85 3.27
N ILE A 145 4.20 -8.81 1.98
CA ILE A 145 3.96 -7.63 1.16
C ILE A 145 2.54 -7.59 0.62
N CYS A 146 2.02 -6.38 0.43
CA CYS A 146 0.66 -6.15 -0.11
C CYS A 146 0.45 -6.68 -1.54
N GLY A 147 1.52 -6.97 -2.28
CA GLY A 147 1.49 -7.54 -3.64
C GLY A 147 1.63 -9.05 -3.67
N ALA A 148 1.72 -9.75 -2.52
CA ALA A 148 1.73 -11.20 -2.49
C ALA A 148 0.38 -11.75 -2.92
N ALA A 149 0.37 -12.82 -3.73
CA ALA A 149 -0.88 -13.45 -4.15
C ALA A 149 -1.66 -13.99 -2.95
N GLU A 150 -2.94 -13.67 -2.88
CA GLU A 150 -3.88 -14.14 -1.86
C GLU A 150 -4.86 -15.14 -2.43
N THR A 151 -5.19 -15.03 -3.70
CA THR A 151 -6.15 -15.89 -4.39
C THR A 151 -5.53 -16.48 -5.64
N LEU A 152 -5.68 -17.78 -5.82
CA LEU A 152 -5.35 -18.51 -7.03
C LEU A 152 -6.64 -18.95 -7.71
N LEU A 153 -6.80 -18.53 -8.95
CA LEU A 153 -7.89 -18.93 -9.82
C LEU A 153 -7.31 -19.82 -10.92
N ILE A 154 -7.95 -20.95 -11.19
CA ILE A 154 -7.51 -21.88 -12.24
C ILE A 154 -8.70 -22.15 -13.17
N ASP A 155 -8.49 -22.01 -14.46
CA ASP A 155 -9.50 -22.31 -15.46
C ASP A 155 -9.97 -23.78 -15.33
N LYS A 156 -11.29 -24.02 -15.45
CA LYS A 156 -11.92 -25.35 -15.33
C LYS A 156 -11.29 -26.35 -16.29
N MET A 157 -10.93 -25.92 -17.50
CA MET A 157 -10.37 -26.79 -18.53
C MET A 157 -8.98 -27.35 -18.19
N CYS A 158 -8.18 -26.63 -17.41
CA CYS A 158 -6.84 -27.08 -16.98
C CYS A 158 -6.79 -27.49 -15.51
N LEU A 159 -7.92 -27.47 -14.80
CA LEU A 159 -7.97 -27.78 -13.36
C LEU A 159 -7.32 -29.13 -13.02
N LYS A 160 -7.68 -30.20 -13.77
CA LYS A 160 -7.15 -31.56 -13.52
C LYS A 160 -5.65 -31.70 -13.71
N THR A 161 -5.04 -30.90 -14.59
CA THR A 161 -3.62 -30.98 -14.93
C THR A 161 -2.76 -30.01 -14.14
N HIS A 162 -3.29 -28.83 -13.78
CA HIS A 162 -2.52 -27.73 -13.20
C HIS A 162 -2.70 -27.59 -11.69
N CYS A 163 -3.91 -27.88 -11.16
CA CYS A 163 -4.22 -27.62 -9.76
C CYS A 163 -3.27 -28.35 -8.81
N LYS A 164 -3.26 -29.67 -8.85
CA LYS A 164 -2.44 -30.48 -7.92
C LYS A 164 -0.95 -30.14 -7.98
N PRO A 165 -0.28 -30.09 -9.16
CA PRO A 165 1.14 -29.73 -9.21
C PRO A 165 1.47 -28.36 -8.66
N ILE A 166 0.59 -27.36 -8.86
CA ILE A 166 0.80 -26.00 -8.31
C ILE A 166 0.63 -26.01 -6.80
N LEU A 167 -0.44 -26.65 -6.28
CA LEU A 167 -0.70 -26.70 -4.85
C LEU A 167 0.37 -27.46 -4.09
N ASP A 168 0.86 -28.61 -4.62
CA ASP A 168 1.94 -29.39 -4.02
C ASP A 168 3.20 -28.54 -3.81
N GLN A 169 3.55 -27.66 -4.77
CA GLN A 169 4.70 -26.77 -4.62
C GLN A 169 4.49 -25.72 -3.52
N LEU A 170 3.29 -25.18 -3.38
CA LEU A 170 2.97 -24.20 -2.32
C LEU A 170 2.97 -24.88 -0.94
N ILE A 171 2.37 -26.08 -0.82
CA ILE A 171 2.31 -26.85 0.42
C ILE A 171 3.73 -27.23 0.87
N ASN A 172 4.56 -27.72 -0.04
CA ASN A 172 5.96 -28.07 0.26
C ASN A 172 6.79 -26.89 0.77
N MET A 173 6.36 -25.64 0.48
CA MET A 173 6.97 -24.42 1.02
C MET A 173 6.30 -23.92 2.32
N GLY A 174 5.37 -24.68 2.89
CA GLY A 174 4.67 -24.34 4.12
C GLY A 174 3.47 -23.38 3.95
N CYS A 175 2.99 -23.18 2.71
CA CYS A 175 1.80 -22.38 2.49
C CYS A 175 0.55 -23.16 2.95
N LYS A 176 -0.29 -22.50 3.76
CA LYS A 176 -1.62 -23.02 4.11
C LYS A 176 -2.60 -22.62 3.02
N ILE A 177 -3.34 -23.61 2.51
CA ILE A 177 -4.28 -23.40 1.43
C ILE A 177 -5.71 -23.60 1.96
N CYS A 178 -6.59 -22.66 1.64
CA CYS A 178 -8.02 -22.78 1.86
C CYS A 178 -8.68 -22.90 0.48
N LEU A 179 -9.47 -23.94 0.30
CA LEU A 179 -10.27 -24.12 -0.92
C LEU A 179 -11.67 -23.57 -0.63
N LEU A 180 -12.15 -22.69 -1.51
CA LEU A 180 -13.55 -22.31 -1.55
C LEU A 180 -14.28 -23.33 -2.42
N TYR A 181 -15.03 -24.19 -1.77
CA TYR A 181 -16.08 -24.95 -2.46
C TYR A 181 -17.25 -23.99 -2.68
N THR A 182 -17.49 -23.60 -3.92
CA THR A 182 -18.81 -23.10 -4.29
C THR A 182 -19.72 -24.33 -4.46
N SER A 183 -20.89 -24.31 -3.87
CA SER A 183 -21.90 -25.38 -3.93
C SER A 183 -22.22 -25.87 -5.37
N ASP A 184 -22.02 -25.01 -6.34
CA ASP A 184 -22.23 -25.30 -7.77
C ASP A 184 -21.19 -26.25 -8.38
N ALA A 185 -20.06 -26.51 -7.71
CA ALA A 185 -19.07 -27.47 -8.19
C ALA A 185 -19.36 -28.92 -7.70
N ALA A 186 -20.26 -29.10 -6.73
CA ALA A 186 -20.63 -30.39 -6.19
C ALA A 186 -21.84 -31.00 -6.91
N ASP A 187 -22.62 -30.21 -7.63
CA ASP A 187 -23.85 -30.66 -8.28
C ASP A 187 -23.65 -31.13 -9.74
N GLU A 188 -22.39 -31.08 -10.25
CA GLU A 188 -22.11 -31.52 -11.63
C GLU A 188 -21.44 -32.92 -11.73
N GLU A 189 -21.43 -33.70 -10.64
CA GLU A 189 -20.99 -35.10 -10.64
C GLU A 189 -22.16 -36.07 -10.33
N ASP A 190 -23.14 -36.12 -11.21
CA ASP A 190 -24.04 -37.27 -11.36
C ASP A 190 -24.15 -37.67 -12.83
#